data_7e0f8002db1b22b8de762d729e249b03
#
_entry.id   7e0f8002db1b22b8de762d729e249b03
#
_cell.length_a   1.000
_cell.length_b   1.000
_cell.length_c   1.000
_cell.angle_alpha   90.00
_cell.angle_beta   90.00
_cell.angle_gamma   90.00
#
_symmetry.space_group_name_H-M   'P 1'
#
loop_
_entity.id
_entity.type
_entity.pdbx_description
1 polymer ?
#
loop_
_entity_poly.entity_id
_entity_poly.type
_entity_poly.pdbx_seq_one_letter_code
_entity_poly.pdbx_strand_id
1 'polypeptide(L)'
;MGRDPGEAADDARGARCRADAVSRTPAAPNRNALWARALVDGLGRRGVSHACIGSGSRSAPLVEALAADDRFTLHAHVDERSAAFFALGVGAASGRPAAVVTTSGTAAANLFPAVVEGSRSEIPFLALTADRPAALRGTDANQTIDQRDLFGRYARRSIDVALPEPTAAGLARLGTAVEAAWRAALGPPAGPAHLNVQFAKPLEPVHVPGDVPPGLEPRLPGSATLGEAPGVSPPDAGGELAPLLQGARRPLLVCGPNQRSGIGRAALALAARVRAPLIADPLSGARFGAGAERWTMSGADLSLRADDVAAALRPDLIVRVGRAPTSAVVCRYLERHADAPQFVLDATHGWRDHLATGARSLTGDPVATLERAAATDSGEAEGAWVERWRAVDRAARLAVDPSLAETWFEGAVAYTMARSLPEGTPWFIGNSMPIRDVDAFARATDRPLHALGLRGASGIDGNVSAALGAAAASGRPAAALIGDLTLLHDVGALLVDRPPGISLHLVVIQNRGGGIFHMLPIREHDPPFTPYVVMPQSVDLGAVAAAAGIPHRPVSSAADLREAVQAPGPESEGRGLRLTEARVEREYNWQQRTAAIESAKEAARREI
;
A
#
# COMPACT_ATOMS: atom_id res chain seq x y z
N MET A 1 -50.17 50.29 -6.79
CA MET A 1 -48.82 50.75 -6.99
C MET A 1 -47.96 49.53 -7.24
N GLY A 2 -47.69 49.24 -8.28
CA GLY A 2 -47.10 49.10 -9.57
C GLY A 2 -45.70 48.48 -9.38
N ARG A 3 -45.55 47.14 -9.64
CA ARG A 3 -44.21 46.56 -9.87
C ARG A 3 -43.93 46.60 -11.38
N ASP A 4 -42.77 47.13 -11.70
CA ASP A 4 -42.23 47.36 -13.06
C ASP A 4 -41.86 45.99 -13.71
N PRO A 5 -42.23 45.70 -14.97
CA PRO A 5 -41.95 44.45 -15.66
C PRO A 5 -40.67 44.54 -16.51
N GLY A 6 -39.53 45.01 -15.92
CA GLY A 6 -38.27 45.28 -16.67
C GLY A 6 -37.11 44.37 -16.37
N GLU A 7 -37.15 43.47 -15.38
CA GLU A 7 -35.94 42.68 -14.93
C GLU A 7 -35.88 41.22 -15.38
N ALA A 8 -36.76 40.75 -16.25
CA ALA A 8 -36.81 39.34 -16.66
C ALA A 8 -36.23 39.07 -18.07
N ALA A 9 -35.55 40.05 -18.72
CA ALA A 9 -35.06 39.88 -20.09
C ALA A 9 -33.53 39.85 -20.25
N ASP A 10 -32.75 39.99 -19.20
CA ASP A 10 -31.26 40.05 -19.30
C ASP A 10 -30.55 38.73 -18.89
N ASP A 11 -31.25 37.80 -18.29
CA ASP A 11 -30.66 36.49 -17.88
C ASP A 11 -30.63 35.43 -18.98
N ALA A 12 -31.24 35.68 -20.12
CA ALA A 12 -31.29 34.73 -21.25
C ALA A 12 -30.18 34.95 -22.31
N ARG A 13 -29.37 36.00 -22.17
CA ARG A 13 -28.22 36.28 -23.09
C ARG A 13 -26.87 35.85 -22.57
N GLY A 14 -26.74 35.51 -21.28
CA GLY A 14 -25.50 35.04 -20.68
C GLY A 14 -25.18 33.55 -20.92
N ALA A 15 -26.15 32.76 -21.41
CA ALA A 15 -26.03 31.28 -21.49
C ALA A 15 -25.63 30.75 -22.88
N ARG A 16 -25.39 31.60 -23.89
CA ARG A 16 -25.07 31.16 -25.26
C ARG A 16 -23.65 31.50 -25.77
N CYS A 17 -22.75 31.98 -24.93
CA CYS A 17 -21.36 32.29 -25.31
C CYS A 17 -20.30 31.50 -24.50
N ARG A 18 -20.61 30.27 -24.08
CA ARG A 18 -19.62 29.36 -23.42
C ARG A 18 -19.32 28.07 -24.19
N ALA A 19 -19.71 27.98 -25.42
CA ALA A 19 -19.42 26.83 -26.27
C ALA A 19 -18.58 27.31 -27.47
N ASP A 20 -17.30 27.62 -27.31
CA ASP A 20 -16.25 27.63 -28.36
C ASP A 20 -14.97 28.37 -27.90
N ALA A 21 -14.67 28.39 -26.60
CA ALA A 21 -13.31 28.70 -26.18
C ALA A 21 -12.55 27.36 -26.11
N VAL A 22 -12.01 26.91 -27.25
CA VAL A 22 -10.85 26.02 -27.23
C VAL A 22 -9.78 26.78 -26.48
N SER A 23 -9.58 26.43 -25.22
CA SER A 23 -8.55 26.98 -24.35
C SER A 23 -7.20 26.71 -25.04
N ARG A 24 -6.70 27.68 -25.80
CA ARG A 24 -5.34 27.64 -26.33
C ARG A 24 -4.42 27.70 -25.12
N THR A 25 -3.81 26.57 -24.77
CA THR A 25 -2.73 26.53 -23.77
C THR A 25 -1.71 27.62 -24.17
N PRO A 26 -1.36 28.55 -23.27
CA PRO A 26 -0.39 29.59 -23.59
C PRO A 26 0.91 28.97 -24.09
N ALA A 27 1.50 29.58 -25.14
CA ALA A 27 2.76 29.11 -25.68
C ALA A 27 3.80 28.96 -24.56
N ALA A 28 4.58 27.89 -24.62
CA ALA A 28 5.61 27.65 -23.59
C ALA A 28 6.69 28.73 -23.69
N PRO A 29 7.09 29.37 -22.57
CA PRO A 29 8.03 30.49 -22.57
C PRO A 29 9.47 30.09 -22.92
N ASN A 30 9.84 28.83 -22.73
CA ASN A 30 11.13 28.24 -23.07
C ASN A 30 11.01 26.72 -23.23
N ARG A 31 12.09 26.08 -23.68
CA ARG A 31 12.14 24.64 -23.93
C ARG A 31 11.91 23.77 -22.68
N ASN A 32 12.34 24.22 -21.50
CA ASN A 32 12.11 23.48 -20.26
C ASN A 32 10.62 23.45 -19.89
N ALA A 33 9.94 24.60 -20.01
CA ALA A 33 8.50 24.67 -19.78
C ALA A 33 7.71 23.85 -20.82
N LEU A 34 8.11 23.90 -22.11
CA LEU A 34 7.53 23.04 -23.14
C LEU A 34 7.63 21.56 -22.78
N TRP A 35 8.82 21.13 -22.37
CA TRP A 35 9.13 19.74 -22.06
C TRP A 35 8.38 19.24 -20.83
N ALA A 36 8.42 20.03 -19.73
CA ALA A 36 7.74 19.70 -18.49
C ALA A 36 6.22 19.64 -18.65
N ARG A 37 5.61 20.62 -19.36
CA ARG A 37 4.17 20.61 -19.64
C ARG A 37 3.76 19.43 -20.52
N ALA A 38 4.56 19.06 -21.52
CA ALA A 38 4.30 17.89 -22.35
C ALA A 38 4.39 16.57 -21.54
N LEU A 39 5.39 16.45 -20.64
CA LEU A 39 5.54 15.30 -19.76
C LEU A 39 4.34 15.18 -18.80
N VAL A 40 3.97 16.28 -18.14
CA VAL A 40 2.84 16.34 -17.20
C VAL A 40 1.51 16.02 -17.89
N ASP A 41 1.24 16.64 -19.08
CA ASP A 41 0.06 16.31 -19.89
C ASP A 41 0.03 14.81 -20.23
N GLY A 42 1.18 14.25 -20.59
CA GLY A 42 1.30 12.83 -20.89
C GLY A 42 0.96 11.92 -19.70
N LEU A 43 1.39 12.27 -18.48
CA LEU A 43 1.06 11.55 -17.26
C LEU A 43 -0.40 11.71 -16.87
N GLY A 44 -0.93 12.94 -16.91
CA GLY A 44 -2.34 13.21 -16.59
C GLY A 44 -3.31 12.45 -17.49
N ARG A 45 -3.01 12.36 -18.81
CA ARG A 45 -3.81 11.54 -19.75
C ARG A 45 -3.77 10.05 -19.44
N ARG A 46 -2.75 9.58 -18.74
CA ARG A 46 -2.62 8.18 -18.28
C ARG A 46 -3.21 7.93 -16.91
N GLY A 47 -3.90 8.93 -16.34
CA GLY A 47 -4.61 8.82 -15.08
C GLY A 47 -3.70 8.95 -13.85
N VAL A 48 -2.50 9.51 -13.99
CA VAL A 48 -1.71 9.96 -12.84
C VAL A 48 -2.36 11.24 -12.33
N SER A 49 -2.84 11.22 -11.08
CA SER A 49 -3.60 12.33 -10.49
C SER A 49 -3.01 12.87 -9.17
N HIS A 50 -1.98 12.23 -8.63
CA HIS A 50 -1.29 12.69 -7.44
C HIS A 50 0.19 12.91 -7.74
N ALA A 51 0.73 14.04 -7.25
CA ALA A 51 2.14 14.35 -7.33
C ALA A 51 2.70 14.77 -5.96
N CYS A 52 3.72 14.06 -5.49
CA CYS A 52 4.46 14.35 -4.27
C CYS A 52 5.70 15.17 -4.65
N ILE A 53 5.89 16.33 -4.04
CA ILE A 53 6.90 17.30 -4.45
C ILE A 53 7.90 17.51 -3.32
N GLY A 54 9.16 17.11 -3.53
CA GLY A 54 10.30 17.59 -2.77
C GLY A 54 10.80 18.92 -3.32
N SER A 55 11.14 19.85 -2.42
CA SER A 55 11.59 21.19 -2.80
C SER A 55 12.93 21.17 -3.54
N GLY A 56 13.13 22.12 -4.48
CA GLY A 56 14.43 22.35 -5.11
C GLY A 56 14.35 23.03 -6.46
N SER A 57 15.40 23.78 -6.79
CA SER A 57 15.43 24.62 -7.98
C SER A 57 15.44 23.83 -9.30
N ARG A 58 16.15 22.69 -9.36
CA ARG A 58 16.27 21.94 -10.61
C ARG A 58 14.95 21.34 -11.10
N SER A 59 14.05 21.03 -10.17
CA SER A 59 12.71 20.51 -10.46
C SER A 59 11.67 21.60 -10.78
N ALA A 60 12.03 22.89 -10.71
CA ALA A 60 11.09 23.99 -10.93
C ALA A 60 10.25 23.86 -12.22
N PRO A 61 10.78 23.45 -13.40
CA PRO A 61 9.95 23.27 -14.59
C PRO A 61 8.84 22.23 -14.40
N LEU A 62 9.13 21.10 -13.70
CA LEU A 62 8.12 20.08 -13.42
C LEU A 62 7.08 20.55 -12.42
N VAL A 63 7.52 21.27 -11.37
CA VAL A 63 6.63 21.80 -10.34
C VAL A 63 5.67 22.83 -10.93
N GLU A 64 6.17 23.76 -11.78
CA GLU A 64 5.35 24.75 -12.49
C GLU A 64 4.31 24.08 -13.39
N ALA A 65 4.72 23.07 -14.16
CA ALA A 65 3.82 22.35 -15.05
C ALA A 65 2.72 21.58 -14.29
N LEU A 66 3.08 20.95 -13.17
CA LEU A 66 2.13 20.25 -12.30
C LEU A 66 1.15 21.21 -11.61
N ALA A 67 1.65 22.36 -11.14
CA ALA A 67 0.82 23.36 -10.47
C ALA A 67 -0.17 24.06 -11.42
N ALA A 68 0.12 24.05 -12.72
CA ALA A 68 -0.76 24.60 -13.75
C ALA A 68 -1.78 23.61 -14.32
N ASP A 69 -1.81 22.37 -13.82
CA ASP A 69 -2.67 21.29 -14.35
C ASP A 69 -3.63 20.79 -13.28
N ASP A 70 -4.88 21.18 -13.36
CA ASP A 70 -5.94 20.87 -12.37
C ASP A 70 -6.27 19.37 -12.25
N ARG A 71 -5.70 18.51 -13.10
CA ARG A 71 -5.84 17.05 -12.98
C ARG A 71 -5.03 16.47 -11.83
N PHE A 72 -4.07 17.25 -11.29
CA PHE A 72 -3.16 16.77 -10.24
C PHE A 72 -3.48 17.38 -8.87
N THR A 73 -3.54 16.53 -7.87
CA THR A 73 -3.48 16.94 -6.46
C THR A 73 -2.03 16.92 -6.01
N LEU A 74 -1.53 18.08 -5.59
CA LEU A 74 -0.14 18.26 -5.21
C LEU A 74 0.05 18.10 -3.70
N HIS A 75 1.08 17.35 -3.30
CA HIS A 75 1.47 17.10 -1.93
C HIS A 75 2.92 17.54 -1.73
N ALA A 76 3.13 18.65 -1.01
CA ALA A 76 4.47 19.15 -0.70
C ALA A 76 5.07 18.37 0.47
N HIS A 77 6.34 18.01 0.37
CA HIS A 77 7.10 17.31 1.40
C HIS A 77 8.46 17.95 1.61
N VAL A 78 8.88 18.02 2.87
CA VAL A 78 10.24 18.45 3.23
C VAL A 78 11.23 17.30 3.08
N ASP A 79 10.82 16.09 3.42
CA ASP A 79 11.61 14.86 3.32
C ASP A 79 11.19 14.07 2.07
N GLU A 80 12.10 13.87 1.12
CA GLU A 80 11.86 13.15 -0.12
C GLU A 80 11.58 11.66 0.11
N ARG A 81 12.12 11.07 1.17
CA ARG A 81 11.79 9.72 1.59
C ARG A 81 10.31 9.62 1.96
N SER A 82 9.82 10.54 2.77
CA SER A 82 8.40 10.64 3.14
C SER A 82 7.51 10.88 1.91
N ALA A 83 7.96 11.72 0.96
CA ALA A 83 7.28 11.93 -0.32
C ALA A 83 7.09 10.63 -1.11
N ALA A 84 8.15 9.81 -1.19
CA ALA A 84 8.12 8.55 -1.91
C ALA A 84 7.23 7.49 -1.23
N PHE A 85 7.26 7.40 0.10
CA PHE A 85 6.35 6.52 0.84
C PHE A 85 4.89 6.98 0.79
N PHE A 86 4.64 8.29 0.76
CA PHE A 86 3.30 8.82 0.51
C PHE A 86 2.80 8.36 -0.88
N ALA A 87 3.63 8.46 -1.91
CA ALA A 87 3.30 7.97 -3.25
C ALA A 87 3.04 6.45 -3.26
N LEU A 88 3.78 5.65 -2.48
CA LEU A 88 3.47 4.23 -2.29
C LEU A 88 2.09 4.03 -1.66
N GLY A 89 1.73 4.82 -0.67
CA GLY A 89 0.40 4.78 -0.08
C GLY A 89 -0.71 5.06 -1.08
N VAL A 90 -0.52 6.07 -1.94
CA VAL A 90 -1.41 6.34 -3.07
C VAL A 90 -1.52 5.13 -4.00
N GLY A 91 -0.38 4.55 -4.39
CA GLY A 91 -0.33 3.38 -5.26
C GLY A 91 -1.01 2.15 -4.65
N ALA A 92 -0.80 1.90 -3.36
CA ALA A 92 -1.40 0.79 -2.63
C ALA A 92 -2.93 0.89 -2.55
N ALA A 93 -3.46 2.11 -2.34
CA ALA A 93 -4.90 2.33 -2.20
C ALA A 93 -5.63 2.39 -3.55
N SER A 94 -4.99 2.95 -4.58
CA SER A 94 -5.63 3.21 -5.88
C SER A 94 -5.29 2.21 -6.98
N GLY A 95 -4.18 1.45 -6.84
CA GLY A 95 -3.60 0.64 -7.91
C GLY A 95 -2.99 1.47 -9.05
N ARG A 96 -2.90 2.79 -8.91
CA ARG A 96 -2.37 3.73 -9.91
C ARG A 96 -1.10 4.41 -9.41
N PRO A 97 -0.11 4.67 -10.27
CA PRO A 97 1.10 5.35 -9.85
C PRO A 97 0.84 6.81 -9.50
N ALA A 98 1.40 7.28 -8.38
CA ALA A 98 1.61 8.71 -8.13
C ALA A 98 2.99 9.12 -8.68
N ALA A 99 3.16 10.39 -9.01
CA ALA A 99 4.44 10.95 -9.37
C ALA A 99 5.18 11.47 -8.13
N VAL A 100 6.48 11.23 -8.03
CA VAL A 100 7.35 11.84 -7.01
C VAL A 100 8.38 12.70 -7.70
N VAL A 101 8.36 13.99 -7.44
CA VAL A 101 9.26 14.97 -8.06
C VAL A 101 10.32 15.40 -7.07
N THR A 102 11.59 15.23 -7.44
CA THR A 102 12.72 15.70 -6.64
C THR A 102 13.68 16.56 -7.46
N THR A 103 14.42 17.40 -6.77
CA THR A 103 15.62 18.01 -7.33
C THR A 103 16.75 16.99 -7.47
N SER A 104 17.91 17.42 -7.95
CA SER A 104 19.08 16.55 -8.13
C SER A 104 19.85 16.33 -6.82
N GLY A 105 20.75 15.36 -6.82
CA GLY A 105 21.63 15.04 -5.70
C GLY A 105 21.01 14.03 -4.74
N THR A 106 21.25 14.21 -3.43
CA THR A 106 20.73 13.31 -2.39
C THR A 106 19.21 13.26 -2.32
N ALA A 107 18.52 14.28 -2.78
CA ALA A 107 17.06 14.28 -2.92
C ALA A 107 16.56 13.07 -3.74
N ALA A 108 17.22 12.78 -4.87
CA ALA A 108 16.92 11.58 -5.66
C ALA A 108 17.27 10.29 -4.91
N ALA A 109 18.42 10.26 -4.20
CA ALA A 109 18.85 9.09 -3.44
C ALA A 109 17.91 8.75 -2.27
N ASN A 110 17.29 9.75 -1.64
CA ASN A 110 16.34 9.56 -0.54
C ASN A 110 15.07 8.79 -0.96
N LEU A 111 14.78 8.66 -2.24
CA LEU A 111 13.66 7.83 -2.72
C LEU A 111 13.95 6.33 -2.59
N PHE A 112 15.21 5.92 -2.43
CA PHE A 112 15.63 4.52 -2.57
C PHE A 112 14.92 3.54 -1.61
N PRO A 113 14.72 3.84 -0.32
CA PRO A 113 13.96 2.95 0.58
C PRO A 113 12.55 2.64 0.05
N ALA A 114 11.84 3.66 -0.41
CA ALA A 114 10.51 3.49 -1.00
C ALA A 114 10.54 2.74 -2.34
N VAL A 115 11.58 2.94 -3.16
CA VAL A 115 11.79 2.17 -4.39
C VAL A 115 11.97 0.69 -4.08
N VAL A 116 12.76 0.33 -3.06
CA VAL A 116 12.95 -1.05 -2.63
C VAL A 116 11.62 -1.65 -2.18
N GLU A 117 10.89 -0.96 -1.30
CA GLU A 117 9.59 -1.42 -0.79
C GLU A 117 8.58 -1.57 -1.93
N GLY A 118 8.42 -0.55 -2.78
CA GLY A 118 7.47 -0.57 -3.92
C GLY A 118 7.79 -1.66 -4.93
N SER A 119 9.08 -1.89 -5.20
CA SER A 119 9.53 -3.00 -6.06
C SER A 119 9.15 -4.36 -5.49
N ARG A 120 9.32 -4.54 -4.19
CA ARG A 120 9.05 -5.81 -3.50
C ARG A 120 7.57 -6.02 -3.22
N SER A 121 6.82 -4.96 -2.93
CA SER A 121 5.36 -5.00 -2.72
C SER A 121 4.55 -4.96 -4.02
N GLU A 122 5.19 -4.72 -5.17
CA GLU A 122 4.51 -4.54 -6.46
C GLU A 122 3.53 -3.36 -6.46
N ILE A 123 3.93 -2.26 -5.79
CA ILE A 123 3.16 -1.02 -5.74
C ILE A 123 3.72 -0.04 -6.78
N PRO A 124 2.89 0.47 -7.70
CA PRO A 124 3.34 1.39 -8.72
C PRO A 124 3.60 2.79 -8.19
N PHE A 125 4.71 3.43 -8.58
CA PHE A 125 4.90 4.88 -8.56
C PHE A 125 5.92 5.32 -9.61
N LEU A 126 5.96 6.63 -9.93
CA LEU A 126 6.86 7.23 -10.90
C LEU A 126 7.82 8.19 -10.21
N ALA A 127 9.10 7.85 -10.16
CA ALA A 127 10.16 8.74 -9.70
C ALA A 127 10.56 9.68 -10.84
N LEU A 128 10.30 10.97 -10.68
CA LEU A 128 10.68 12.05 -11.61
C LEU A 128 11.81 12.85 -10.97
N THR A 129 13.04 12.45 -11.20
CA THR A 129 14.22 13.12 -10.62
C THR A 129 14.75 14.15 -11.61
N ALA A 130 14.75 15.42 -11.22
CA ALA A 130 15.37 16.45 -12.04
C ALA A 130 16.90 16.36 -11.96
N ASP A 131 17.59 16.47 -13.07
CA ASP A 131 19.02 16.34 -13.16
C ASP A 131 19.68 17.49 -13.92
N ARG A 132 20.96 17.64 -13.72
CA ARG A 132 21.81 18.53 -14.52
C ARG A 132 22.07 17.96 -15.90
N PRO A 133 22.44 18.84 -16.86
CA PRO A 133 22.91 18.38 -18.16
C PRO A 133 24.03 17.33 -18.05
N ALA A 134 24.01 16.32 -18.92
CA ALA A 134 24.99 15.23 -18.92
C ALA A 134 26.45 15.73 -18.96
N ALA A 135 26.72 16.86 -19.60
CA ALA A 135 28.04 17.47 -19.64
C ALA A 135 28.60 17.91 -18.28
N LEU A 136 27.74 18.03 -17.24
CA LEU A 136 28.16 18.39 -15.88
C LEU A 136 28.34 17.17 -14.97
N ARG A 137 28.07 15.97 -15.44
CA ARG A 137 28.28 14.73 -14.67
C ARG A 137 29.77 14.43 -14.55
N GLY A 138 30.24 14.09 -13.34
CA GLY A 138 31.63 13.79 -13.09
C GLY A 138 32.59 14.98 -13.14
N THR A 139 32.08 16.22 -13.14
CA THR A 139 32.88 17.46 -13.20
C THR A 139 32.96 18.21 -11.87
N ASP A 140 32.58 17.60 -10.77
CA ASP A 140 32.44 18.24 -9.45
C ASP A 140 31.42 19.41 -9.43
N ALA A 141 30.45 19.40 -10.33
CA ALA A 141 29.39 20.40 -10.36
C ALA A 141 28.53 20.30 -9.10
N ASN A 142 28.24 21.46 -8.47
CA ASN A 142 27.48 21.52 -7.21
C ASN A 142 26.17 20.72 -7.28
N GLN A 143 25.89 19.92 -6.24
CA GLN A 143 24.68 19.11 -6.07
C GLN A 143 24.43 18.17 -7.27
N THR A 144 25.48 17.55 -7.81
CA THR A 144 25.44 16.63 -8.94
C THR A 144 25.97 15.27 -8.53
N ILE A 145 25.18 14.23 -8.75
CA ILE A 145 25.57 12.82 -8.60
C ILE A 145 25.22 12.09 -9.90
N ASP A 146 25.65 10.87 -10.08
CA ASP A 146 25.18 10.03 -11.18
C ASP A 146 23.81 9.45 -10.82
N GLN A 147 22.75 10.02 -11.39
CA GLN A 147 21.35 9.61 -11.17
C GLN A 147 20.90 8.54 -12.17
N ARG A 148 21.73 8.21 -13.16
CA ARG A 148 21.40 7.15 -14.12
C ARG A 148 21.38 5.80 -13.40
N ASP A 149 20.31 5.05 -13.63
CA ASP A 149 20.11 3.75 -12.99
C ASP A 149 20.32 3.74 -11.47
N LEU A 150 20.10 4.90 -10.80
CA LEU A 150 20.32 5.10 -9.37
C LEU A 150 19.66 4.01 -8.51
N PHE A 151 18.51 3.53 -8.93
CA PHE A 151 17.73 2.51 -8.21
C PHE A 151 18.02 1.08 -8.66
N GLY A 152 18.87 0.90 -9.64
CA GLY A 152 19.29 -0.40 -10.16
C GLY A 152 18.10 -1.33 -10.47
N ARG A 153 18.22 -2.57 -10.09
CA ARG A 153 17.21 -3.61 -10.33
C ARG A 153 15.86 -3.41 -9.59
N TYR A 154 15.78 -2.46 -8.66
CA TYR A 154 14.55 -2.19 -7.93
C TYR A 154 13.58 -1.28 -8.71
N ALA A 155 14.06 -0.49 -9.66
CA ALA A 155 13.20 0.16 -10.62
C ALA A 155 12.79 -0.81 -11.74
N ARG A 156 11.51 -0.86 -12.09
CA ARG A 156 11.01 -1.66 -13.23
C ARG A 156 11.59 -1.17 -14.55
N ARG A 157 11.84 0.12 -14.63
CA ARG A 157 12.47 0.80 -15.75
C ARG A 157 13.15 2.07 -15.25
N SER A 158 14.38 2.31 -15.69
CA SER A 158 15.06 3.60 -15.55
C SER A 158 15.31 4.19 -16.93
N ILE A 159 15.01 5.47 -17.11
CA ILE A 159 15.18 6.19 -18.38
C ILE A 159 15.85 7.53 -18.09
N ASP A 160 17.02 7.77 -18.67
CA ASP A 160 17.68 9.06 -18.64
C ASP A 160 17.13 9.92 -19.79
N VAL A 161 16.29 10.88 -19.46
CA VAL A 161 15.65 11.79 -20.41
C VAL A 161 16.62 12.94 -20.69
N ALA A 162 17.07 13.02 -21.93
CA ALA A 162 18.00 14.05 -22.38
C ALA A 162 17.45 15.47 -22.23
N LEU A 163 18.32 16.47 -22.38
CA LEU A 163 17.92 17.88 -22.41
C LEU A 163 16.75 18.13 -23.38
N PRO A 164 15.86 19.07 -23.06
CA PRO A 164 14.72 19.42 -23.89
C PRO A 164 15.14 19.80 -25.31
N GLU A 165 14.57 19.11 -26.28
CA GLU A 165 14.71 19.38 -27.68
C GLU A 165 13.36 19.88 -28.23
N PRO A 166 13.20 21.18 -28.49
CA PRO A 166 11.92 21.78 -28.88
C PRO A 166 11.57 21.48 -30.33
N THR A 167 11.38 20.22 -30.67
CA THR A 167 10.98 19.72 -31.99
C THR A 167 9.90 18.64 -31.85
N ALA A 168 9.11 18.42 -32.90
CA ALA A 168 8.12 17.33 -32.90
C ALA A 168 8.78 15.96 -32.67
N ALA A 169 9.99 15.72 -33.20
CA ALA A 169 10.74 14.48 -32.97
C ALA A 169 11.21 14.36 -31.51
N GLY A 170 11.64 15.46 -30.88
CA GLY A 170 11.97 15.50 -29.46
C GLY A 170 10.78 15.15 -28.58
N LEU A 171 9.62 15.78 -28.83
CA LEU A 171 8.39 15.47 -28.11
C LEU A 171 7.93 14.01 -28.32
N ALA A 172 8.14 13.43 -29.50
CA ALA A 172 7.84 12.03 -29.76
C ALA A 172 8.74 11.09 -28.93
N ARG A 173 10.05 11.39 -28.81
CA ARG A 173 10.97 10.64 -27.95
C ARG A 173 10.57 10.74 -26.47
N LEU A 174 10.22 11.95 -26.00
CA LEU A 174 9.69 12.13 -24.64
C LEU A 174 8.43 11.28 -24.42
N GLY A 175 7.51 11.29 -25.39
CA GLY A 175 6.28 10.47 -25.34
C GLY A 175 6.57 8.98 -25.20
N THR A 176 7.56 8.48 -25.94
CA THR A 176 8.02 7.08 -25.82
C THR A 176 8.59 6.78 -24.44
N ALA A 177 9.36 7.69 -23.87
CA ALA A 177 9.92 7.52 -22.52
C ALA A 177 8.84 7.51 -21.44
N VAL A 178 7.89 8.44 -21.48
CA VAL A 178 6.75 8.51 -20.55
C VAL A 178 5.89 7.27 -20.64
N GLU A 179 5.57 6.81 -21.85
CA GLU A 179 4.80 5.58 -22.07
C GLU A 179 5.52 4.36 -21.50
N ALA A 180 6.82 4.22 -21.78
CA ALA A 180 7.61 3.09 -21.32
C ALA A 180 7.71 3.04 -19.78
N ALA A 181 7.91 4.19 -19.12
CA ALA A 181 7.94 4.27 -17.67
C ALA A 181 6.58 3.96 -17.04
N TRP A 182 5.50 4.53 -17.58
CA TRP A 182 4.14 4.31 -17.09
C TRP A 182 3.72 2.83 -17.22
N ARG A 183 3.96 2.20 -18.38
CA ARG A 183 3.69 0.77 -18.57
C ARG A 183 4.51 -0.10 -17.62
N ALA A 184 5.79 0.22 -17.46
CA ALA A 184 6.65 -0.51 -16.54
C ALA A 184 6.17 -0.39 -15.08
N ALA A 185 5.66 0.78 -14.68
CA ALA A 185 5.13 0.96 -13.34
C ALA A 185 3.88 0.10 -13.07
N LEU A 186 3.03 -0.09 -14.07
CA LEU A 186 1.82 -0.91 -13.94
C LEU A 186 2.06 -2.42 -14.08
N GLY A 187 3.19 -2.83 -14.66
CA GLY A 187 3.58 -4.23 -14.79
C GLY A 187 2.75 -5.07 -15.73
N PRO A 188 2.65 -6.40 -15.52
CA PRO A 188 3.14 -7.22 -14.43
C PRO A 188 4.64 -7.53 -14.45
N PRO A 189 5.34 -7.56 -13.31
CA PRO A 189 4.92 -7.09 -11.99
C PRO A 189 4.92 -5.57 -11.89
N ALA A 190 3.90 -4.99 -11.24
CA ALA A 190 3.88 -3.56 -10.96
C ALA A 190 5.05 -3.13 -10.06
N GLY A 191 5.38 -1.84 -10.01
CA GLY A 191 6.45 -1.32 -9.18
C GLY A 191 6.92 0.07 -9.58
N PRO A 192 7.99 0.58 -8.97
CA PRO A 192 8.55 1.89 -9.29
C PRO A 192 9.16 1.94 -10.69
N ALA A 193 8.92 3.05 -11.42
CA ALA A 193 9.67 3.37 -12.62
C ALA A 193 10.32 4.76 -12.49
N HIS A 194 11.45 4.96 -13.11
CA HIS A 194 12.30 6.13 -12.95
C HIS A 194 12.48 6.88 -14.27
N LEU A 195 12.17 8.18 -14.25
CA LEU A 195 12.51 9.15 -15.29
C LEU A 195 13.49 10.16 -14.69
N ASN A 196 14.75 10.10 -15.08
CA ASN A 196 15.75 11.09 -14.75
C ASN A 196 15.74 12.19 -15.80
N VAL A 197 15.26 13.39 -15.46
CA VAL A 197 14.94 14.44 -16.44
C VAL A 197 15.96 15.57 -16.35
N GLN A 198 16.71 15.77 -17.42
CA GLN A 198 17.73 16.81 -17.49
C GLN A 198 17.15 18.18 -17.81
N PHE A 199 17.54 19.21 -17.04
CA PHE A 199 17.20 20.61 -17.31
C PHE A 199 18.46 21.50 -17.28
N ALA A 200 18.62 22.38 -18.28
CA ALA A 200 19.60 23.47 -18.29
C ALA A 200 18.94 24.77 -17.81
N LYS A 201 19.72 25.78 -17.42
CA LYS A 201 19.20 27.12 -17.13
C LYS A 201 18.72 27.81 -18.44
N PRO A 202 17.71 28.68 -18.37
CA PRO A 202 16.93 29.10 -17.20
C PRO A 202 15.95 28.00 -16.75
N LEU A 203 15.73 27.86 -15.44
CA LEU A 203 14.80 26.87 -14.88
C LEU A 203 13.40 27.44 -14.69
N GLU A 204 13.34 28.76 -14.55
CA GLU A 204 12.13 29.54 -14.38
C GLU A 204 11.37 29.66 -15.71
N PRO A 205 10.04 29.87 -15.71
CA PRO A 205 9.24 30.01 -16.92
C PRO A 205 9.41 31.40 -17.56
N VAL A 206 10.65 31.87 -17.70
CA VAL A 206 10.98 33.14 -18.36
C VAL A 206 10.98 32.97 -19.89
N HIS A 207 10.50 33.97 -20.60
CA HIS A 207 10.49 33.93 -22.05
C HIS A 207 11.93 34.01 -22.61
N VAL A 208 12.30 33.04 -23.46
CA VAL A 208 13.56 33.00 -24.20
C VAL A 208 13.25 33.11 -25.66
N PRO A 209 13.57 34.25 -26.32
CA PRO A 209 13.25 34.47 -27.72
C PRO A 209 13.84 33.39 -28.63
N GLY A 210 12.99 32.79 -29.48
CA GLY A 210 13.43 31.77 -30.45
C GLY A 210 13.70 30.38 -29.87
N ASP A 211 13.54 30.19 -28.56
CA ASP A 211 13.83 28.90 -27.88
C ASP A 211 12.78 27.82 -28.18
N VAL A 212 11.53 28.23 -28.42
CA VAL A 212 10.44 27.32 -28.79
C VAL A 212 9.89 27.78 -30.16
N PRO A 213 9.86 26.89 -31.16
CA PRO A 213 9.31 27.21 -32.47
C PRO A 213 7.83 27.60 -32.40
N PRO A 214 7.38 28.62 -33.17
CA PRO A 214 5.97 28.97 -33.23
C PRO A 214 5.09 27.77 -33.62
N GLY A 215 3.97 27.60 -32.91
CA GLY A 215 3.01 26.53 -33.18
C GLY A 215 3.39 25.16 -32.63
N LEU A 216 4.55 25.01 -31.98
CA LEU A 216 4.89 23.77 -31.26
C LEU A 216 4.19 23.73 -29.90
N GLU A 217 3.18 22.88 -29.80
CA GLU A 217 2.39 22.71 -28.55
C GLU A 217 3.08 21.77 -27.55
N PRO A 218 2.92 22.00 -26.25
CA PRO A 218 3.43 21.13 -25.20
C PRO A 218 2.56 19.86 -25.06
N ARG A 219 2.52 19.04 -26.10
CA ARG A 219 1.68 17.85 -26.19
C ARG A 219 2.46 16.69 -26.76
N LEU A 220 2.33 15.52 -26.14
CA LEU A 220 2.96 14.30 -26.65
C LEU A 220 2.17 13.73 -27.82
N PRO A 221 2.82 13.39 -28.95
CA PRO A 221 2.14 12.76 -30.08
C PRO A 221 1.56 11.40 -29.71
N GLY A 222 0.38 11.07 -30.23
CA GLY A 222 -0.20 9.72 -30.11
C GLY A 222 -0.69 9.31 -28.72
N SER A 223 -0.74 10.23 -27.74
CA SER A 223 -1.35 9.93 -26.46
C SER A 223 -2.87 9.84 -26.61
N ALA A 224 -3.35 8.65 -27.00
CA ALA A 224 -4.77 8.33 -26.91
C ALA A 224 -5.23 8.53 -25.46
N THR A 225 -6.40 9.15 -25.31
CA THR A 225 -7.15 9.20 -24.05
C THR A 225 -7.24 7.81 -23.45
N LEU A 226 -6.96 7.75 -22.14
CA LEU A 226 -7.37 6.68 -21.21
C LEU A 226 -7.98 5.44 -21.88
N GLY A 227 -7.14 4.59 -22.44
CA GLY A 227 -7.40 3.18 -22.47
C GLY A 227 -6.86 2.60 -21.16
N GLU A 228 -7.55 1.65 -20.58
CA GLU A 228 -6.93 0.69 -19.66
C GLU A 228 -5.55 0.40 -20.21
N ALA A 229 -4.52 0.33 -19.34
CA ALA A 229 -3.23 -0.16 -19.79
C ALA A 229 -3.54 -1.36 -20.67
N PRO A 230 -3.03 -1.45 -21.92
CA PRO A 230 -3.21 -2.68 -22.68
C PRO A 230 -2.51 -3.76 -21.86
N GLY A 231 -3.24 -4.24 -20.87
CA GLY A 231 -2.88 -5.43 -20.19
C GLY A 231 -2.96 -6.50 -21.25
N VAL A 232 -1.82 -6.97 -21.71
CA VAL A 232 -1.74 -8.39 -21.98
C VAL A 232 -1.98 -9.00 -20.61
N SER A 233 -3.26 -9.18 -20.26
CA SER A 233 -3.61 -9.98 -19.10
C SER A 233 -2.98 -11.34 -19.38
N PRO A 234 -2.07 -11.82 -18.51
CA PRO A 234 -1.57 -13.17 -18.69
C PRO A 234 -2.79 -14.09 -18.85
N PRO A 235 -2.72 -15.13 -19.67
CA PRO A 235 -3.81 -16.07 -19.79
C PRO A 235 -4.24 -16.54 -18.41
N ASP A 236 -5.51 -16.82 -18.20
CA ASP A 236 -5.94 -17.44 -16.97
C ASP A 236 -5.49 -18.92 -16.92
N ALA A 237 -5.03 -19.38 -15.77
CA ALA A 237 -4.69 -20.76 -15.52
C ALA A 237 -5.86 -21.55 -14.87
N GLY A 238 -7.07 -21.03 -14.92
CA GLY A 238 -8.25 -21.65 -14.30
C GLY A 238 -8.56 -23.02 -14.89
N GLY A 239 -8.26 -23.22 -16.17
CA GLY A 239 -8.36 -24.52 -16.84
C GLY A 239 -7.40 -25.58 -16.29
N GLU A 240 -6.27 -25.17 -15.69
CA GLU A 240 -5.34 -26.08 -15.01
C GLU A 240 -5.71 -26.26 -13.53
N LEU A 241 -6.22 -25.21 -12.87
CA LEU A 241 -6.56 -25.21 -11.46
C LEU A 241 -7.81 -26.05 -11.15
N ALA A 242 -8.85 -25.97 -11.98
CA ALA A 242 -10.11 -26.66 -11.72
C ALA A 242 -9.96 -28.21 -11.63
N PRO A 243 -9.25 -28.91 -12.54
CA PRO A 243 -9.03 -30.36 -12.41
C PRO A 243 -8.22 -30.73 -11.16
N LEU A 244 -7.27 -29.88 -10.72
CA LEU A 244 -6.51 -30.13 -9.50
C LEU A 244 -7.42 -30.10 -8.27
N LEU A 245 -8.32 -29.13 -8.19
CA LEU A 245 -9.30 -29.01 -7.11
C LEU A 245 -10.33 -30.16 -7.15
N GLN A 246 -10.80 -30.54 -8.35
CA GLN A 246 -11.73 -31.66 -8.53
C GLN A 246 -11.16 -33.01 -8.04
N GLY A 247 -9.85 -33.20 -8.18
CA GLY A 247 -9.16 -34.38 -7.69
C GLY A 247 -8.84 -34.38 -6.19
N ALA A 248 -8.97 -33.25 -5.51
CA ALA A 248 -8.60 -33.10 -4.12
C ALA A 248 -9.79 -33.32 -3.17
N ARG A 249 -9.58 -34.10 -2.11
CA ARG A 249 -10.56 -34.32 -1.05
C ARG A 249 -10.36 -33.35 0.12
N ARG A 250 -9.12 -32.93 0.35
CA ARG A 250 -8.71 -32.05 1.47
C ARG A 250 -7.92 -30.85 0.96
N PRO A 251 -8.49 -30.05 0.03
CA PRO A 251 -7.83 -28.88 -0.47
C PRO A 251 -7.75 -27.79 0.61
N LEU A 252 -6.66 -27.04 0.60
CA LEU A 252 -6.45 -25.85 1.41
C LEU A 252 -6.11 -24.67 0.50
N LEU A 253 -6.82 -23.58 0.67
CA LEU A 253 -6.50 -22.31 0.01
C LEU A 253 -5.71 -21.42 0.97
N VAL A 254 -4.68 -20.73 0.46
CA VAL A 254 -3.88 -19.79 1.25
C VAL A 254 -3.73 -18.48 0.49
N CYS A 255 -4.30 -17.40 1.02
CA CYS A 255 -4.22 -16.09 0.44
C CYS A 255 -3.27 -15.20 1.27
N GLY A 256 -2.08 -14.98 0.75
CA GLY A 256 -1.05 -14.15 1.37
C GLY A 256 -1.24 -12.66 1.07
N PRO A 257 -0.34 -11.81 1.58
CA PRO A 257 -0.35 -10.37 1.29
C PRO A 257 -0.30 -10.10 -0.21
N ASN A 258 -1.13 -9.20 -0.67
CA ASN A 258 -1.11 -8.74 -2.06
C ASN A 258 -1.63 -7.30 -2.17
N GLN A 259 -1.32 -6.64 -3.27
CA GLN A 259 -1.76 -5.27 -3.55
C GLN A 259 -2.78 -5.21 -4.71
N ARG A 260 -3.10 -6.37 -5.29
CA ARG A 260 -3.98 -6.42 -6.45
C ARG A 260 -5.44 -6.51 -6.02
N SER A 261 -6.22 -5.55 -6.45
CA SER A 261 -7.66 -5.52 -6.22
C SER A 261 -8.34 -6.80 -6.76
N GLY A 262 -9.30 -7.32 -6.02
CA GLY A 262 -10.13 -8.44 -6.44
C GLY A 262 -9.62 -9.83 -6.04
N ILE A 263 -8.33 -10.03 -5.75
CA ILE A 263 -7.78 -11.35 -5.37
C ILE A 263 -8.51 -11.94 -4.17
N GLY A 264 -8.69 -11.17 -3.10
CA GLY A 264 -9.35 -11.66 -1.88
C GLY A 264 -10.79 -12.09 -2.14
N ARG A 265 -11.54 -11.29 -2.89
CA ARG A 265 -12.93 -11.63 -3.28
C ARG A 265 -12.97 -12.90 -4.14
N ALA A 266 -12.09 -13.02 -5.12
CA ALA A 266 -12.03 -14.20 -5.98
C ALA A 266 -11.62 -15.47 -5.20
N ALA A 267 -10.68 -15.34 -4.24
CA ALA A 267 -10.30 -16.44 -3.36
C ALA A 267 -11.45 -16.89 -2.45
N LEU A 268 -12.22 -15.95 -1.89
CA LEU A 268 -13.43 -16.25 -1.10
C LEU A 268 -14.51 -16.92 -1.95
N ALA A 269 -14.73 -16.46 -3.18
CA ALA A 269 -15.68 -17.07 -4.11
C ALA A 269 -15.27 -18.51 -4.46
N LEU A 270 -14.00 -18.76 -4.72
CA LEU A 270 -13.49 -20.11 -4.95
C LEU A 270 -13.63 -20.98 -3.69
N ALA A 271 -13.24 -20.46 -2.50
CA ALA A 271 -13.40 -21.18 -1.24
C ALA A 271 -14.85 -21.60 -1.00
N ALA A 272 -15.80 -20.69 -1.29
CA ALA A 272 -17.23 -20.98 -1.19
C ALA A 272 -17.68 -22.05 -2.20
N ARG A 273 -17.21 -21.99 -3.45
CA ARG A 273 -17.59 -22.93 -4.52
C ARG A 273 -17.09 -24.35 -4.25
N VAL A 274 -15.83 -24.48 -3.85
CA VAL A 274 -15.22 -25.79 -3.56
C VAL A 274 -15.39 -26.22 -2.10
N ARG A 275 -16.03 -25.39 -1.29
CA ARG A 275 -16.24 -25.60 0.15
C ARG A 275 -14.92 -25.90 0.89
N ALA A 276 -13.84 -25.22 0.55
CA ALA A 276 -12.52 -25.43 1.13
C ALA A 276 -12.20 -24.40 2.23
N PRO A 277 -11.43 -24.78 3.27
CA PRO A 277 -10.89 -23.81 4.23
C PRO A 277 -9.91 -22.85 3.53
N LEU A 278 -9.95 -21.59 3.91
CA LEU A 278 -9.06 -20.53 3.41
C LEU A 278 -8.29 -19.92 4.58
N ILE A 279 -6.96 -19.98 4.54
CA ILE A 279 -6.12 -19.16 5.42
C ILE A 279 -5.86 -17.84 4.72
N ALA A 280 -6.24 -16.73 5.35
CA ALA A 280 -6.13 -15.39 4.77
C ALA A 280 -5.26 -14.48 5.64
N ASP A 281 -4.15 -13.98 5.07
CA ASP A 281 -3.34 -12.93 5.67
C ASP A 281 -4.17 -11.64 5.87
N PRO A 282 -3.91 -10.79 6.85
CA PRO A 282 -4.59 -9.50 7.02
C PRO A 282 -4.64 -8.65 5.76
N LEU A 283 -3.59 -8.69 4.94
CA LEU A 283 -3.47 -7.91 3.70
C LEU A 283 -3.84 -8.70 2.44
N SER A 284 -4.50 -9.83 2.60
CA SER A 284 -4.93 -10.67 1.47
C SER A 284 -6.14 -10.13 0.71
N GLY A 285 -6.91 -9.21 1.32
CA GLY A 285 -8.22 -8.81 0.85
C GLY A 285 -9.33 -9.87 1.05
N ALA A 286 -9.00 -11.01 1.69
CA ALA A 286 -9.94 -12.09 2.00
C ALA A 286 -10.29 -12.20 3.50
N ARG A 287 -9.73 -11.30 4.34
CA ARG A 287 -9.97 -11.30 5.79
C ARG A 287 -11.22 -10.53 6.17
N PHE A 288 -11.60 -9.51 5.38
CA PHE A 288 -12.68 -8.59 5.68
C PHE A 288 -13.55 -8.39 4.44
N GLY A 289 -14.86 -8.73 4.56
CA GLY A 289 -15.81 -8.63 3.47
C GLY A 289 -16.63 -9.90 3.27
N ALA A 290 -17.61 -9.84 2.39
CA ALA A 290 -18.63 -10.86 2.21
C ALA A 290 -18.06 -12.28 2.05
N GLY A 291 -18.50 -13.20 2.91
CA GLY A 291 -18.07 -14.59 2.96
C GLY A 291 -16.80 -14.86 3.80
N ALA A 292 -16.13 -13.82 4.28
CA ALA A 292 -14.89 -13.99 5.05
C ALA A 292 -15.13 -14.72 6.37
N GLU A 293 -16.18 -14.39 7.10
CA GLU A 293 -16.51 -15.03 8.39
C GLU A 293 -16.73 -16.54 8.25
N ARG A 294 -17.30 -16.96 7.13
CA ARG A 294 -17.62 -18.37 6.88
C ARG A 294 -16.43 -19.19 6.40
N TRP A 295 -15.57 -18.63 5.54
CA TRP A 295 -14.57 -19.41 4.81
C TRP A 295 -13.15 -19.17 5.28
N THR A 296 -12.87 -18.07 5.98
CA THR A 296 -11.52 -17.75 6.47
C THR A 296 -11.27 -18.33 7.86
N MET A 297 -10.21 -19.15 7.94
CA MET A 297 -9.69 -19.70 9.19
C MET A 297 -8.81 -18.67 9.89
N SER A 298 -9.43 -17.70 10.56
CA SER A 298 -8.72 -16.53 11.12
C SER A 298 -7.95 -16.85 12.42
N GLY A 299 -8.20 -17.99 13.04
CA GLY A 299 -7.43 -18.53 14.16
C GLY A 299 -6.26 -19.43 13.76
N ALA A 300 -5.90 -19.49 12.46
CA ALA A 300 -4.85 -20.38 11.99
C ALA A 300 -3.47 -20.07 12.61
N ASP A 301 -3.09 -18.79 12.80
CA ASP A 301 -1.83 -18.44 13.51
C ASP A 301 -1.83 -18.98 14.95
N LEU A 302 -2.95 -18.98 15.61
CA LEU A 302 -3.09 -19.46 16.98
C LEU A 302 -3.07 -21.00 17.08
N SER A 303 -3.95 -21.65 16.32
CA SER A 303 -4.18 -23.10 16.39
C SER A 303 -3.01 -23.93 15.86
N LEU A 304 -2.42 -23.53 14.74
CA LEU A 304 -1.30 -24.24 14.11
C LEU A 304 0.03 -24.14 14.88
N ARG A 305 0.08 -23.41 16.00
CA ARG A 305 1.21 -23.44 16.94
C ARG A 305 1.31 -24.75 17.70
N ALA A 306 0.24 -25.49 17.77
CA ALA A 306 0.23 -26.84 18.30
C ALA A 306 0.64 -27.83 17.20
N ASP A 307 1.78 -28.50 17.36
CA ASP A 307 2.36 -29.39 16.36
C ASP A 307 1.47 -30.57 16.01
N ASP A 308 0.75 -31.12 17.00
CA ASP A 308 -0.23 -32.17 16.88
C ASP A 308 -1.44 -31.73 16.03
N VAL A 309 -1.96 -30.52 16.28
CA VAL A 309 -3.03 -29.92 15.47
C VAL A 309 -2.56 -29.70 14.03
N ALA A 310 -1.37 -29.12 13.85
CA ALA A 310 -0.79 -28.89 12.53
C ALA A 310 -0.60 -30.21 11.76
N ALA A 311 -0.21 -31.30 12.43
CA ALA A 311 -0.07 -32.61 11.81
C ALA A 311 -1.41 -33.26 11.47
N ALA A 312 -2.43 -33.12 12.33
CA ALA A 312 -3.77 -33.68 12.11
C ALA A 312 -4.53 -33.01 10.96
N LEU A 313 -4.28 -31.71 10.74
CA LEU A 313 -4.86 -30.93 9.64
C LEU A 313 -4.03 -31.10 8.34
N ARG A 314 -3.86 -32.33 7.85
CA ARG A 314 -3.05 -32.64 6.67
C ARG A 314 -3.84 -32.46 5.38
N PRO A 315 -3.49 -31.49 4.51
CA PRO A 315 -4.10 -31.30 3.19
C PRO A 315 -3.58 -32.34 2.18
N ASP A 316 -4.31 -32.55 1.09
CA ASP A 316 -3.86 -33.31 -0.08
C ASP A 316 -3.59 -32.40 -1.29
N LEU A 317 -3.95 -31.12 -1.19
CA LEU A 317 -3.64 -30.06 -2.15
C LEU A 317 -3.57 -28.72 -1.45
N ILE A 318 -2.57 -27.90 -1.78
CA ILE A 318 -2.47 -26.52 -1.32
C ILE A 318 -2.42 -25.57 -2.52
N VAL A 319 -3.35 -24.61 -2.56
CA VAL A 319 -3.35 -23.54 -3.56
C VAL A 319 -3.03 -22.20 -2.88
N ARG A 320 -1.93 -21.60 -3.29
CA ARG A 320 -1.44 -20.33 -2.73
C ARG A 320 -1.63 -19.20 -3.74
N VAL A 321 -2.08 -18.04 -3.28
CA VAL A 321 -2.18 -16.81 -4.07
C VAL A 321 -1.62 -15.65 -3.28
N GLY A 322 -0.97 -14.72 -3.96
CA GLY A 322 -0.24 -13.64 -3.32
C GLY A 322 1.14 -14.07 -2.81
N ARG A 323 1.69 -13.28 -1.90
CA ARG A 323 3.01 -13.53 -1.30
C ARG A 323 2.88 -14.58 -0.18
N ALA A 324 4.03 -15.00 0.35
CA ALA A 324 4.02 -15.86 1.53
C ALA A 324 3.34 -15.16 2.72
N PRO A 325 2.55 -15.88 3.53
CA PRO A 325 1.87 -15.31 4.68
C PRO A 325 2.81 -14.61 5.66
N THR A 326 2.31 -13.58 6.34
CA THR A 326 3.03 -12.87 7.42
C THR A 326 3.31 -13.78 8.60
N SER A 327 2.40 -14.72 8.89
CA SER A 327 2.53 -15.69 9.98
C SER A 327 3.65 -16.70 9.70
N ALA A 328 4.69 -16.68 10.53
CA ALA A 328 5.72 -17.72 10.52
C ALA A 328 5.16 -19.10 10.91
N VAL A 329 4.04 -19.14 11.63
CA VAL A 329 3.35 -20.39 12.01
C VAL A 329 2.72 -21.03 10.77
N VAL A 330 2.01 -20.24 9.98
CA VAL A 330 1.44 -20.71 8.70
C VAL A 330 2.55 -21.12 7.73
N CYS A 331 3.66 -20.37 7.68
CA CYS A 331 4.81 -20.76 6.86
C CYS A 331 5.36 -22.14 7.27
N ARG A 332 5.59 -22.39 8.56
CA ARG A 332 6.03 -23.70 9.06
C ARG A 332 5.01 -24.81 8.77
N TYR A 333 3.72 -24.51 8.82
CA TYR A 333 2.68 -25.46 8.43
C TYR A 333 2.79 -25.84 6.95
N LEU A 334 3.04 -24.88 6.05
CA LEU A 334 3.27 -25.15 4.63
C LEU A 334 4.52 -25.97 4.37
N GLU A 335 5.61 -25.71 5.11
CA GLU A 335 6.86 -26.50 5.08
C GLU A 335 6.62 -27.92 5.60
N ARG A 336 5.90 -28.10 6.69
CA ARG A 336 5.55 -29.42 7.26
C ARG A 336 4.83 -30.32 6.26
N HIS A 337 3.99 -29.72 5.41
CA HIS A 337 3.20 -30.41 4.40
C HIS A 337 3.75 -30.21 2.97
N ALA A 338 5.08 -30.12 2.84
CA ALA A 338 5.74 -30.02 1.54
C ALA A 338 5.56 -31.27 0.65
N ASP A 339 5.17 -32.39 1.23
CA ASP A 339 4.82 -33.63 0.52
C ASP A 339 3.44 -33.57 -0.15
N ALA A 340 2.55 -32.67 0.24
CA ALA A 340 1.31 -32.39 -0.49
C ALA A 340 1.63 -31.49 -1.70
N PRO A 341 1.00 -31.73 -2.86
CA PRO A 341 1.14 -30.85 -4.02
C PRO A 341 0.78 -29.39 -3.66
N GLN A 342 1.71 -28.47 -3.90
CA GLN A 342 1.49 -27.04 -3.69
C GLN A 342 1.56 -26.30 -5.03
N PHE A 343 0.64 -25.39 -5.26
CA PHE A 343 0.60 -24.52 -6.43
C PHE A 343 0.53 -23.06 -6.01
N VAL A 344 1.31 -22.21 -6.68
CA VAL A 344 1.33 -20.77 -6.47
C VAL A 344 0.78 -20.08 -7.72
N LEU A 345 -0.29 -19.34 -7.58
CA LEU A 345 -0.81 -18.50 -8.66
C LEU A 345 0.05 -17.24 -8.77
N ASP A 346 0.69 -17.05 -9.92
CA ASP A 346 1.58 -15.93 -10.19
C ASP A 346 1.40 -15.42 -11.62
N ALA A 347 1.28 -14.07 -11.76
CA ALA A 347 1.18 -13.40 -13.04
C ALA A 347 2.52 -13.28 -13.80
N THR A 348 3.66 -13.61 -13.18
CA THR A 348 4.97 -13.12 -13.62
C THR A 348 6.03 -14.18 -13.86
N HIS A 349 5.72 -15.46 -13.75
CA HIS A 349 6.71 -16.57 -13.73
C HIS A 349 7.84 -16.39 -12.68
N GLY A 350 7.60 -15.56 -11.64
CA GLY A 350 8.58 -15.34 -10.59
C GLY A 350 8.69 -16.53 -9.64
N TRP A 351 9.91 -16.83 -9.17
CA TRP A 351 10.09 -17.79 -8.09
C TRP A 351 9.59 -17.20 -6.77
N ARG A 352 8.53 -17.78 -6.20
CA ARG A 352 7.87 -17.29 -4.96
C ARG A 352 7.76 -18.36 -3.88
N ASP A 353 8.65 -19.34 -3.89
CA ASP A 353 8.65 -20.43 -2.91
C ASP A 353 9.92 -20.39 -2.04
N HIS A 354 10.06 -19.33 -1.20
CA HIS A 354 11.18 -19.22 -0.26
C HIS A 354 11.13 -20.30 0.83
N LEU A 355 9.98 -20.97 1.01
CA LEU A 355 9.79 -22.07 1.95
C LEU A 355 10.33 -23.39 1.40
N ALA A 356 10.80 -23.42 0.16
CA ALA A 356 11.31 -24.61 -0.50
C ALA A 356 10.35 -25.83 -0.43
N THR A 357 9.06 -25.57 -0.55
CA THR A 357 8.02 -26.60 -0.48
C THR A 357 7.88 -27.39 -1.80
N GLY A 358 8.68 -27.07 -2.82
CA GLY A 358 8.54 -27.65 -4.16
C GLY A 358 7.29 -27.18 -4.90
N ALA A 359 6.75 -26.03 -4.51
CA ALA A 359 5.53 -25.48 -5.11
C ALA A 359 5.71 -25.22 -6.61
N ARG A 360 4.71 -25.58 -7.40
CA ARG A 360 4.66 -25.33 -8.85
C ARG A 360 3.92 -24.02 -9.13
N SER A 361 4.44 -23.21 -10.05
CA SER A 361 3.78 -21.99 -10.49
C SER A 361 2.67 -22.31 -11.49
N LEU A 362 1.46 -21.80 -11.24
CA LEU A 362 0.40 -21.67 -12.23
C LEU A 362 0.43 -20.22 -12.73
N THR A 363 0.94 -20.05 -13.94
CA THR A 363 1.14 -18.72 -14.49
C THR A 363 -0.11 -18.21 -15.17
N GLY A 364 -0.62 -17.08 -14.68
CA GLY A 364 -1.81 -16.46 -15.22
C GLY A 364 -2.24 -15.25 -14.39
N ASP A 365 -3.29 -14.57 -14.84
CA ASP A 365 -3.94 -13.56 -14.02
C ASP A 365 -4.58 -14.23 -12.79
N PRO A 366 -4.14 -13.93 -11.56
CA PRO A 366 -4.65 -14.63 -10.38
C PRO A 366 -6.16 -14.42 -10.16
N VAL A 367 -6.70 -13.23 -10.46
CA VAL A 367 -8.14 -12.96 -10.31
C VAL A 367 -8.92 -13.78 -11.33
N ALA A 368 -8.58 -13.68 -12.61
CA ALA A 368 -9.24 -14.43 -13.69
C ALA A 368 -9.13 -15.95 -13.47
N THR A 369 -7.96 -16.42 -13.00
CA THR A 369 -7.72 -17.85 -12.69
C THR A 369 -8.67 -18.35 -11.59
N LEU A 370 -8.77 -17.60 -10.47
CA LEU A 370 -9.65 -17.96 -9.36
C LEU A 370 -11.14 -17.89 -9.76
N GLU A 371 -11.53 -16.83 -10.48
CA GLU A 371 -12.92 -16.65 -10.94
C GLU A 371 -13.33 -17.74 -11.93
N ARG A 372 -12.46 -18.12 -12.87
CA ARG A 372 -12.73 -19.21 -13.80
C ARG A 372 -12.82 -20.56 -13.08
N ALA A 373 -11.90 -20.84 -12.15
CA ALA A 373 -11.99 -22.07 -11.34
C ALA A 373 -13.28 -22.10 -10.51
N ALA A 374 -13.73 -20.98 -9.98
CA ALA A 374 -15.00 -20.88 -9.26
C ALA A 374 -16.23 -21.06 -10.16
N ALA A 375 -16.15 -20.68 -11.43
CA ALA A 375 -17.22 -20.83 -12.41
C ALA A 375 -17.29 -22.22 -13.06
N THR A 376 -16.22 -23.02 -12.93
CA THR A 376 -16.10 -24.37 -13.50
C THR A 376 -16.48 -25.41 -12.44
N ASP A 377 -16.75 -26.65 -12.85
CA ASP A 377 -16.85 -27.77 -11.91
C ASP A 377 -15.46 -28.11 -11.35
N SER A 378 -15.19 -27.61 -10.15
CA SER A 378 -13.93 -27.79 -9.42
C SER A 378 -14.07 -28.77 -8.25
N GLY A 379 -15.16 -29.54 -8.20
CA GLY A 379 -15.44 -30.45 -7.10
C GLY A 379 -15.81 -29.74 -5.79
N GLU A 380 -15.90 -30.51 -4.73
CA GLU A 380 -16.10 -29.99 -3.35
C GLU A 380 -15.18 -30.74 -2.39
N ALA A 381 -14.67 -30.04 -1.38
CA ALA A 381 -13.90 -30.64 -0.30
C ALA A 381 -14.73 -31.62 0.53
N GLU A 382 -14.08 -32.60 1.11
CA GLU A 382 -14.70 -33.55 2.04
C GLU A 382 -15.27 -32.80 3.27
N GLY A 383 -16.57 -33.04 3.55
CA GLY A 383 -17.25 -32.30 4.64
C GLY A 383 -16.55 -32.42 5.99
N ALA A 384 -16.05 -33.62 6.32
CA ALA A 384 -15.31 -33.86 7.56
C ALA A 384 -14.01 -33.01 7.67
N TRP A 385 -13.33 -32.78 6.55
CA TRP A 385 -12.17 -31.90 6.47
C TRP A 385 -12.52 -30.45 6.83
N VAL A 386 -13.57 -29.93 6.22
CA VAL A 386 -14.02 -28.55 6.41
C VAL A 386 -14.48 -28.33 7.86
N GLU A 387 -15.28 -29.26 8.38
CA GLU A 387 -15.80 -29.15 9.76
C GLU A 387 -14.68 -29.27 10.80
N ARG A 388 -13.67 -30.08 10.58
CA ARG A 388 -12.49 -30.16 11.45
C ARG A 388 -11.73 -28.82 11.49
N TRP A 389 -11.46 -28.21 10.34
CA TRP A 389 -10.85 -26.87 10.30
C TRP A 389 -11.67 -25.83 11.03
N ARG A 390 -12.99 -25.83 10.84
CA ARG A 390 -13.90 -24.90 11.50
C ARG A 390 -13.95 -25.12 13.02
N ALA A 391 -13.96 -26.35 13.48
CA ALA A 391 -13.96 -26.68 14.88
C ALA A 391 -12.68 -26.16 15.55
N VAL A 392 -11.53 -26.50 15.00
CA VAL A 392 -10.20 -26.05 15.47
C VAL A 392 -10.09 -24.53 15.46
N ASP A 393 -10.45 -23.88 14.34
CA ASP A 393 -10.40 -22.41 14.20
C ASP A 393 -11.31 -21.72 15.23
N ARG A 394 -12.54 -22.21 15.37
CA ARG A 394 -13.52 -21.66 16.33
C ARG A 394 -13.06 -21.85 17.77
N ALA A 395 -12.57 -23.03 18.14
CA ALA A 395 -12.11 -23.31 19.49
C ALA A 395 -10.92 -22.40 19.86
N ALA A 396 -9.93 -22.26 18.97
CA ALA A 396 -8.79 -21.37 19.19
C ALA A 396 -9.23 -19.90 19.38
N ARG A 397 -10.15 -19.41 18.54
CA ARG A 397 -10.66 -18.03 18.63
C ARG A 397 -11.47 -17.78 19.90
N LEU A 398 -12.35 -18.71 20.28
CA LEU A 398 -13.16 -18.56 21.50
C LEU A 398 -12.32 -18.61 22.77
N ALA A 399 -11.22 -19.37 22.78
CA ALA A 399 -10.33 -19.46 23.93
C ALA A 399 -9.59 -18.15 24.24
N VAL A 400 -9.38 -17.29 23.24
CA VAL A 400 -8.70 -15.98 23.46
C VAL A 400 -9.68 -14.84 23.75
N ASP A 401 -10.99 -15.03 23.52
CA ASP A 401 -11.99 -13.97 23.70
C ASP A 401 -12.00 -13.33 25.09
N PRO A 402 -11.93 -14.09 26.20
CA PRO A 402 -11.86 -13.46 27.51
C PRO A 402 -10.65 -12.54 27.66
N SER A 403 -9.47 -13.00 27.23
CA SER A 403 -8.26 -12.18 27.27
C SER A 403 -8.39 -10.91 26.43
N LEU A 404 -9.00 -10.99 25.24
CA LEU A 404 -9.20 -9.84 24.35
C LEU A 404 -10.25 -8.85 24.89
N ALA A 405 -11.22 -9.32 25.67
CA ALA A 405 -12.28 -8.48 26.22
C ALA A 405 -11.89 -7.82 27.55
N GLU A 406 -11.16 -8.54 28.41
CA GLU A 406 -10.92 -8.17 29.80
C GLU A 406 -9.50 -7.66 30.07
N THR A 407 -8.55 -7.95 29.16
CA THR A 407 -7.14 -7.64 29.36
C THR A 407 -6.67 -6.63 28.32
N TRP A 408 -5.92 -5.61 28.80
CA TRP A 408 -5.38 -4.59 27.89
C TRP A 408 -3.94 -4.93 27.47
N PHE A 409 -3.78 -5.35 26.22
CA PHE A 409 -2.50 -5.66 25.59
C PHE A 409 -2.59 -5.42 24.07
N GLU A 410 -1.48 -5.51 23.34
CA GLU A 410 -1.42 -5.17 21.89
C GLU A 410 -2.44 -5.97 21.05
N GLY A 411 -2.65 -7.26 21.37
CA GLY A 411 -3.67 -8.07 20.71
C GLY A 411 -5.09 -7.55 20.92
N ALA A 412 -5.40 -7.02 22.11
CA ALA A 412 -6.70 -6.40 22.39
C ALA A 412 -6.87 -5.09 21.63
N VAL A 413 -5.79 -4.33 21.39
CA VAL A 413 -5.82 -3.12 20.53
C VAL A 413 -6.21 -3.51 19.10
N ALA A 414 -5.52 -4.50 18.50
CA ALA A 414 -5.79 -4.96 17.13
C ALA A 414 -7.23 -5.52 16.99
N TYR A 415 -7.67 -6.34 17.95
CA TYR A 415 -9.02 -6.89 18.01
C TYR A 415 -10.09 -5.79 18.08
N THR A 416 -9.90 -4.82 18.99
CA THR A 416 -10.85 -3.71 19.18
C THR A 416 -10.95 -2.85 17.93
N MET A 417 -9.83 -2.51 17.29
CA MET A 417 -9.84 -1.75 16.04
C MET A 417 -10.63 -2.47 14.94
N ALA A 418 -10.33 -3.75 14.70
CA ALA A 418 -11.00 -4.52 13.65
C ALA A 418 -12.54 -4.55 13.82
N ARG A 419 -13.01 -4.52 15.07
CA ARG A 419 -14.45 -4.55 15.40
C ARG A 419 -15.11 -3.18 15.42
N SER A 420 -14.34 -2.12 15.63
CA SER A 420 -14.87 -0.76 15.90
C SER A 420 -14.75 0.19 14.72
N LEU A 421 -13.83 -0.07 13.79
CA LEU A 421 -13.69 0.75 12.59
C LEU A 421 -15.00 0.74 11.77
N PRO A 422 -15.44 1.88 11.22
CA PRO A 422 -16.59 1.95 10.31
C PRO A 422 -16.39 1.06 9.07
N GLU A 423 -17.50 0.58 8.50
CA GLU A 423 -17.43 -0.21 7.26
C GLU A 423 -16.81 0.57 6.10
N GLY A 424 -16.01 -0.12 5.32
CA GLY A 424 -15.30 0.44 4.18
C GLY A 424 -14.14 1.37 4.55
N THR A 425 -13.73 1.42 5.83
CA THR A 425 -12.56 2.21 6.25
C THR A 425 -11.29 1.66 5.60
N PRO A 426 -10.48 2.50 4.92
CA PRO A 426 -9.11 2.18 4.59
C PRO A 426 -8.30 2.04 5.88
N TRP A 427 -7.80 0.84 6.15
CA TRP A 427 -7.07 0.54 7.38
C TRP A 427 -5.63 0.17 7.07
N PHE A 428 -4.70 1.11 7.31
CA PHE A 428 -3.28 0.87 7.16
C PHE A 428 -2.73 0.15 8.40
N ILE A 429 -2.14 -1.02 8.19
CA ILE A 429 -1.58 -1.85 9.25
C ILE A 429 -0.06 -1.83 9.12
N GLY A 430 0.60 -1.23 10.12
CA GLY A 430 2.04 -1.08 10.16
C GLY A 430 2.78 -2.39 10.36
N ASN A 431 4.03 -2.40 9.99
CA ASN A 431 4.93 -3.53 10.17
C ASN A 431 5.26 -3.79 11.65
N SER A 432 6.10 -4.78 11.94
CA SER A 432 6.47 -5.26 13.26
C SER A 432 5.33 -6.00 13.96
N MET A 433 4.94 -5.61 15.19
CA MET A 433 3.86 -6.29 15.93
C MET A 433 2.47 -5.99 15.38
N PRO A 434 2.11 -4.76 14.98
CA PRO A 434 0.74 -4.45 14.54
C PRO A 434 0.15 -5.43 13.54
N ILE A 435 0.87 -5.75 12.46
CA ILE A 435 0.38 -6.71 11.45
C ILE A 435 0.24 -8.13 12.01
N ARG A 436 1.12 -8.53 12.94
CA ARG A 436 1.09 -9.84 13.60
C ARG A 436 -0.04 -9.95 14.61
N ASP A 437 -0.37 -8.85 15.27
CA ASP A 437 -1.50 -8.80 16.22
C ASP A 437 -2.83 -8.83 15.48
N VAL A 438 -2.91 -8.15 14.33
CA VAL A 438 -4.09 -8.26 13.45
C VAL A 438 -4.21 -9.69 12.92
N ASP A 439 -3.12 -10.33 12.52
CA ASP A 439 -3.16 -11.71 12.02
C ASP A 439 -3.62 -12.71 13.07
N ALA A 440 -3.08 -12.62 14.29
CA ALA A 440 -3.39 -13.55 15.38
C ALA A 440 -4.76 -13.29 16.03
N PHE A 441 -5.15 -12.02 16.21
CA PHE A 441 -6.25 -11.66 17.09
C PHE A 441 -7.45 -10.99 16.40
N ALA A 442 -7.29 -10.35 15.22
CA ALA A 442 -8.42 -9.81 14.50
C ALA A 442 -9.14 -10.92 13.73
N ARG A 443 -10.42 -11.10 14.03
CA ARG A 443 -11.26 -12.12 13.37
C ARG A 443 -11.61 -11.73 11.95
N ALA A 444 -11.77 -12.72 11.10
CA ALA A 444 -12.44 -12.54 9.83
C ALA A 444 -13.89 -12.09 10.06
N THR A 445 -14.37 -11.18 9.24
CA THR A 445 -15.72 -10.64 9.34
C THR A 445 -16.27 -10.29 7.97
N ASP A 446 -17.58 -10.44 7.79
CA ASP A 446 -18.27 -10.05 6.57
C ASP A 446 -18.38 -8.52 6.40
N ARG A 447 -18.03 -7.76 7.44
CA ARG A 447 -17.92 -6.29 7.36
C ARG A 447 -16.72 -5.90 6.48
N PRO A 448 -16.91 -5.09 5.45
CA PRO A 448 -15.80 -4.68 4.59
C PRO A 448 -14.87 -3.70 5.31
N LEU A 449 -13.58 -4.02 5.37
CA LEU A 449 -12.49 -3.12 5.69
C LEU A 449 -11.43 -3.24 4.59
N HIS A 450 -10.83 -2.13 4.20
CA HIS A 450 -9.77 -2.12 3.19
C HIS A 450 -8.40 -2.15 3.89
N ALA A 451 -7.94 -3.34 4.27
CA ALA A 451 -6.64 -3.51 4.90
C ALA A 451 -5.50 -3.24 3.90
N LEU A 452 -4.62 -2.32 4.26
CA LEU A 452 -3.47 -1.87 3.47
C LEU A 452 -2.20 -1.97 4.32
N GLY A 453 -1.04 -2.10 3.70
CA GLY A 453 0.24 -2.14 4.40
C GLY A 453 1.40 -2.40 3.46
N LEU A 454 2.63 -2.27 3.95
CA LEU A 454 3.86 -2.42 3.19
C LEU A 454 4.58 -3.71 3.60
N ARG A 455 4.45 -4.78 2.79
CA ARG A 455 5.04 -6.10 3.08
C ARG A 455 6.07 -6.56 2.05
N GLY A 456 6.68 -5.63 1.35
CA GLY A 456 7.76 -5.90 0.40
C GLY A 456 9.10 -6.18 1.07
N ALA A 457 9.67 -5.16 1.67
CA ALA A 457 10.85 -5.21 2.54
C ALA A 457 10.46 -5.23 4.02
N SER A 458 9.23 -4.84 4.33
CA SER A 458 8.64 -4.88 5.67
C SER A 458 9.35 -3.97 6.70
N GLY A 459 9.90 -2.84 6.25
CA GLY A 459 10.52 -1.83 7.11
C GLY A 459 9.49 -1.07 7.95
N ILE A 460 9.95 -0.39 9.01
CA ILE A 460 9.13 0.52 9.81
C ILE A 460 9.21 1.97 9.30
N ASP A 461 10.09 2.23 8.35
CA ASP A 461 10.25 3.50 7.66
C ASP A 461 9.03 3.83 6.79
N GLY A 462 8.66 5.10 6.71
CA GLY A 462 7.64 5.62 5.81
C GLY A 462 6.20 5.12 6.03
N ASN A 463 5.90 4.41 7.12
CA ASN A 463 4.56 3.86 7.34
C ASN A 463 3.51 4.93 7.61
N VAL A 464 3.87 6.03 8.30
CA VAL A 464 2.98 7.19 8.52
C VAL A 464 2.71 7.89 7.18
N SER A 465 3.76 8.13 6.41
CA SER A 465 3.67 8.73 5.07
C SER A 465 2.79 7.91 4.13
N ALA A 466 2.97 6.58 4.13
CA ALA A 466 2.15 5.68 3.31
C ALA A 466 0.67 5.65 3.76
N ALA A 467 0.42 5.67 5.07
CA ALA A 467 -0.95 5.77 5.58
C ALA A 467 -1.64 7.08 5.16
N LEU A 468 -0.89 8.20 5.17
CA LEU A 468 -1.37 9.49 4.68
C LEU A 468 -1.66 9.46 3.17
N GLY A 469 -0.77 8.85 2.39
CA GLY A 469 -0.97 8.67 0.95
C GLY A 469 -2.18 7.81 0.62
N ALA A 470 -2.40 6.74 1.37
CA ALA A 470 -3.58 5.89 1.23
C ALA A 470 -4.88 6.63 1.58
N ALA A 471 -4.85 7.45 2.64
CA ALA A 471 -5.98 8.32 3.00
C ALA A 471 -6.28 9.34 1.88
N ALA A 472 -5.25 9.99 1.35
CA ALA A 472 -5.40 10.95 0.25
C ALA A 472 -6.02 10.33 -1.00
N ALA A 473 -5.54 9.15 -1.40
CA ALA A 473 -6.04 8.45 -2.60
C ALA A 473 -7.46 7.90 -2.44
N SER A 474 -7.83 7.50 -1.22
CA SER A 474 -9.17 6.96 -0.95
C SER A 474 -10.26 8.02 -0.93
N GLY A 475 -9.91 9.28 -0.64
CA GLY A 475 -10.86 10.38 -0.43
C GLY A 475 -11.81 10.14 0.75
N ARG A 476 -11.48 9.21 1.67
CA ARG A 476 -12.30 8.78 2.80
C ARG A 476 -11.49 8.83 4.09
N PRO A 477 -12.15 9.02 5.25
CA PRO A 477 -11.48 8.87 6.53
C PRO A 477 -10.82 7.50 6.64
N ALA A 478 -9.52 7.48 6.89
CA ALA A 478 -8.70 6.29 7.03
C ALA A 478 -8.26 6.10 8.48
N ALA A 479 -7.84 4.89 8.81
CA ALA A 479 -7.22 4.57 10.09
C ALA A 479 -5.85 3.90 9.88
N ALA A 480 -4.93 4.07 10.83
CA ALA A 480 -3.69 3.33 10.85
C ALA A 480 -3.41 2.76 12.24
N LEU A 481 -2.85 1.55 12.29
CA LEU A 481 -2.33 0.93 13.51
C LEU A 481 -0.82 0.74 13.34
N ILE A 482 -0.03 1.44 14.13
CA ILE A 482 1.44 1.42 14.07
C ILE A 482 2.05 1.34 15.48
N GLY A 483 3.33 0.99 15.58
CA GLY A 483 4.09 1.06 16.83
C GLY A 483 4.75 2.43 17.04
N ASP A 484 5.21 2.67 18.27
CA ASP A 484 5.91 3.90 18.67
C ASP A 484 7.21 4.13 17.88
N LEU A 485 8.05 3.12 17.71
CA LEU A 485 9.27 3.25 16.91
C LEU A 485 8.96 3.52 15.43
N THR A 486 7.86 2.98 14.92
CA THR A 486 7.39 3.26 13.56
C THR A 486 7.00 4.74 13.41
N LEU A 487 6.27 5.28 14.39
CA LEU A 487 5.93 6.70 14.43
C LEU A 487 7.18 7.56 14.48
N LEU A 488 8.12 7.25 15.39
CA LEU A 488 9.36 8.04 15.56
C LEU A 488 10.25 7.99 14.31
N HIS A 489 10.28 6.86 13.61
CA HIS A 489 11.07 6.72 12.38
C HIS A 489 10.56 7.62 11.25
N ASP A 490 9.26 7.91 11.21
CA ASP A 490 8.59 8.70 10.17
C ASP A 490 7.84 9.92 10.75
N VAL A 491 8.28 10.42 11.91
CA VAL A 491 7.64 11.54 12.63
C VAL A 491 7.59 12.81 11.79
N GLY A 492 8.57 13.05 10.93
CA GLY A 492 8.61 14.17 9.98
C GLY A 492 7.35 14.28 9.13
N ALA A 493 6.71 13.15 8.83
CA ALA A 493 5.45 13.12 8.09
C ALA A 493 4.29 13.83 8.83
N LEU A 494 4.35 13.96 10.15
CA LEU A 494 3.34 14.67 10.93
C LEU A 494 3.59 16.19 11.03
N LEU A 495 4.84 16.61 10.86
CA LEU A 495 5.28 17.98 11.14
C LEU A 495 5.19 18.93 9.94
N VAL A 496 4.77 18.42 8.76
CA VAL A 496 4.60 19.23 7.55
C VAL A 496 3.15 19.61 7.32
N ASP A 497 2.94 20.79 6.71
CA ASP A 497 1.60 21.22 6.28
C ASP A 497 1.07 20.30 5.18
N ARG A 498 -0.23 20.05 5.23
CA ARG A 498 -0.92 19.19 4.26
C ARG A 498 -2.08 19.91 3.60
N PRO A 499 -2.38 19.61 2.34
CA PRO A 499 -3.61 20.09 1.74
C PRO A 499 -4.82 19.59 2.55
N PRO A 500 -5.92 20.37 2.59
CA PRO A 500 -7.17 19.94 3.23
C PRO A 500 -7.71 18.66 2.55
N GLY A 501 -8.52 17.90 3.28
CA GLY A 501 -9.19 16.70 2.74
C GLY A 501 -8.50 15.38 3.05
N ILE A 502 -7.31 15.36 3.67
CA ILE A 502 -6.70 14.12 4.18
C ILE A 502 -7.17 13.88 5.61
N SER A 503 -7.94 12.82 5.82
CA SER A 503 -8.41 12.41 7.15
C SER A 503 -7.78 11.08 7.54
N LEU A 504 -7.01 11.07 8.64
CA LEU A 504 -6.32 9.88 9.15
C LEU A 504 -6.36 9.81 10.68
N HIS A 505 -6.86 8.71 11.20
CA HIS A 505 -6.78 8.36 12.60
C HIS A 505 -5.57 7.44 12.85
N LEU A 506 -4.52 7.97 13.45
CA LEU A 506 -3.35 7.21 13.87
C LEU A 506 -3.60 6.60 15.24
N VAL A 507 -3.62 5.27 15.35
CA VAL A 507 -3.56 4.54 16.61
C VAL A 507 -2.14 4.03 16.77
N VAL A 508 -1.44 4.54 17.77
CA VAL A 508 -0.03 4.21 18.04
C VAL A 508 0.06 3.36 19.29
N ILE A 509 0.55 2.14 19.15
CA ILE A 509 0.88 1.29 20.29
C ILE A 509 2.14 1.83 20.93
N GLN A 510 2.00 2.34 22.17
CA GLN A 510 3.10 2.88 22.96
C GLN A 510 3.53 1.84 23.99
N ASN A 511 4.48 0.99 23.64
CA ASN A 511 5.11 0.01 24.52
C ASN A 511 6.56 0.36 24.90
N ARG A 512 7.00 1.56 24.49
CA ARG A 512 8.33 2.11 24.71
C ARG A 512 9.45 1.26 24.11
N GLY A 513 9.33 0.86 22.82
CA GLY A 513 10.43 0.24 22.10
C GLY A 513 10.06 -0.98 21.27
N GLY A 514 11.06 -1.75 20.87
CA GLY A 514 10.94 -2.89 19.98
C GLY A 514 10.34 -4.15 20.62
N GLY A 515 9.04 -4.15 20.92
CA GLY A 515 8.34 -5.29 21.54
C GLY A 515 8.45 -6.60 20.77
N ILE A 516 8.57 -6.54 19.44
CA ILE A 516 8.72 -7.74 18.59
C ILE A 516 9.92 -8.61 18.96
N PHE A 517 11.00 -8.02 19.44
CA PHE A 517 12.24 -8.74 19.73
C PHE A 517 12.12 -9.68 20.95
N HIS A 518 11.08 -9.52 21.78
CA HIS A 518 10.77 -10.48 22.84
C HIS A 518 10.37 -11.87 22.31
N MET A 519 10.01 -11.98 21.04
CA MET A 519 9.72 -13.25 20.36
C MET A 519 11.00 -13.99 19.93
N LEU A 520 12.17 -13.37 20.05
CA LEU A 520 13.44 -13.91 19.55
C LEU A 520 14.35 -14.39 20.69
N PRO A 521 15.19 -15.40 20.44
CA PRO A 521 16.12 -15.92 21.46
C PRO A 521 17.09 -14.86 22.01
N ILE A 522 17.38 -13.80 21.25
CA ILE A 522 18.27 -12.70 21.68
C ILE A 522 17.81 -12.04 23.00
N ARG A 523 16.55 -12.16 23.38
CA ARG A 523 16.03 -11.65 24.66
C ARG A 523 16.74 -12.21 25.89
N GLU A 524 17.35 -13.40 25.76
CA GLU A 524 18.07 -14.08 26.84
C GLU A 524 19.49 -13.49 27.04
N HIS A 525 19.91 -12.57 26.17
CA HIS A 525 21.23 -11.95 26.17
C HIS A 525 21.15 -10.46 26.52
N ASP A 526 20.86 -10.13 27.78
CA ASP A 526 20.80 -8.74 28.24
C ASP A 526 21.95 -8.44 29.23
N PRO A 527 22.63 -7.29 29.15
CA PRO A 527 22.81 -6.46 27.97
C PRO A 527 23.59 -7.20 26.87
N PRO A 528 23.32 -7.04 25.54
CA PRO A 528 22.88 -5.83 24.85
C PRO A 528 21.39 -5.77 24.43
N PHE A 529 20.54 -6.74 24.83
CA PHE A 529 19.17 -6.82 24.33
C PHE A 529 18.38 -5.53 24.61
N THR A 530 18.31 -5.08 25.86
CA THR A 530 17.48 -3.93 26.22
C THR A 530 17.97 -2.64 25.55
N PRO A 531 19.25 -2.21 25.68
CA PRO A 531 19.66 -0.89 25.16
C PRO A 531 19.71 -0.78 23.63
N TYR A 532 20.03 -1.86 22.91
CA TYR A 532 20.33 -1.80 21.48
C TYR A 532 19.37 -2.56 20.59
N VAL A 533 18.61 -3.54 21.11
CA VAL A 533 17.64 -4.31 20.34
C VAL A 533 16.22 -3.82 20.63
N VAL A 534 15.83 -3.77 21.90
CA VAL A 534 14.55 -3.17 22.30
C VAL A 534 14.57 -1.66 22.08
N MET A 535 15.69 -1.01 22.35
CA MET A 535 15.93 0.41 22.12
C MET A 535 14.83 1.29 22.76
N PRO A 536 14.68 1.28 24.10
CA PRO A 536 13.60 1.96 24.78
C PRO A 536 13.60 3.47 24.50
N GLN A 537 12.41 4.03 24.27
CA GLN A 537 12.23 5.46 24.01
C GLN A 537 11.35 6.09 25.10
N SER A 538 11.71 7.32 25.51
CA SER A 538 10.98 8.11 26.48
C SER A 538 10.23 9.31 25.87
N VAL A 539 10.03 9.30 24.56
CA VAL A 539 9.38 10.39 23.84
C VAL A 539 7.92 10.50 24.28
N ASP A 540 7.50 11.71 24.61
CA ASP A 540 6.11 12.06 24.89
C ASP A 540 5.36 12.25 23.57
N LEU A 541 4.46 11.32 23.24
CA LEU A 541 3.67 11.37 22.01
C LEU A 541 2.64 12.50 22.03
N GLY A 542 2.20 12.94 23.22
CA GLY A 542 1.35 14.12 23.38
C GLY A 542 2.09 15.41 22.95
N ALA A 543 3.37 15.54 23.33
CA ALA A 543 4.20 16.64 22.90
C ALA A 543 4.46 16.63 21.38
N VAL A 544 4.67 15.44 20.78
CA VAL A 544 4.79 15.27 19.33
C VAL A 544 3.50 15.70 18.62
N ALA A 545 2.35 15.25 19.10
CA ALA A 545 1.06 15.62 18.55
C ALA A 545 0.79 17.13 18.66
N ALA A 546 1.13 17.73 19.79
CA ALA A 546 1.02 19.18 20.01
C ALA A 546 1.90 19.97 19.04
N ALA A 547 3.16 19.54 18.82
CA ALA A 547 4.06 20.15 17.84
C ALA A 547 3.51 20.06 16.41
N ALA A 548 2.81 18.98 16.09
CA ALA A 548 2.15 18.78 14.80
C ALA A 548 0.77 19.47 14.71
N GLY A 549 0.27 20.05 15.81
CA GLY A 549 -1.06 20.68 15.89
C GLY A 549 -2.21 19.69 15.66
N ILE A 550 -2.07 18.43 16.10
CA ILE A 550 -3.08 17.38 15.97
C ILE A 550 -3.63 16.96 17.33
N PRO A 551 -4.93 16.63 17.44
CA PRO A 551 -5.52 16.14 18.68
C PRO A 551 -4.86 14.84 19.14
N HIS A 552 -4.59 14.73 20.44
CA HIS A 552 -4.02 13.56 21.08
C HIS A 552 -4.94 13.01 22.17
N ARG A 553 -5.12 11.68 22.18
CA ARG A 553 -5.90 10.96 23.19
C ARG A 553 -5.14 9.73 23.68
N PRO A 554 -4.65 9.68 24.93
CA PRO A 554 -4.14 8.45 25.50
C PRO A 554 -5.31 7.51 25.90
N VAL A 555 -5.13 6.20 25.68
CA VAL A 555 -6.07 5.17 26.05
C VAL A 555 -5.34 3.99 26.69
N SER A 556 -6.01 3.33 27.64
CA SER A 556 -5.49 2.17 28.37
C SER A 556 -6.52 1.05 28.56
N SER A 557 -7.63 1.11 27.79
CA SER A 557 -8.66 0.08 27.78
C SER A 557 -9.29 -0.10 26.39
N ALA A 558 -9.92 -1.24 26.16
CA ALA A 558 -10.69 -1.51 24.95
C ALA A 558 -11.91 -0.60 24.81
N ALA A 559 -12.50 -0.16 25.92
CA ALA A 559 -13.65 0.76 25.92
C ALA A 559 -13.24 2.14 25.45
N ASP A 560 -12.14 2.69 26.01
CA ASP A 560 -11.60 4.00 25.61
C ASP A 560 -11.18 4.02 24.14
N LEU A 561 -10.53 2.94 23.68
CA LEU A 561 -10.13 2.82 22.28
C LEU A 561 -11.34 2.76 21.34
N ARG A 562 -12.37 2.00 21.71
CA ARG A 562 -13.61 1.94 20.92
C ARG A 562 -14.24 3.31 20.77
N GLU A 563 -14.38 4.03 21.87
CA GLU A 563 -14.89 5.39 21.86
C GLU A 563 -14.04 6.31 20.98
N ALA A 564 -12.70 6.25 21.10
CA ALA A 564 -11.79 7.05 20.31
C ALA A 564 -11.90 6.75 18.80
N VAL A 565 -12.07 5.47 18.42
CA VAL A 565 -12.18 5.03 17.03
C VAL A 565 -13.53 5.43 16.41
N GLN A 566 -14.61 5.37 17.20
CA GLN A 566 -15.96 5.69 16.75
C GLN A 566 -16.30 7.18 16.84
N ALA A 567 -15.51 7.97 17.57
CA ALA A 567 -15.72 9.40 17.64
C ALA A 567 -15.64 10.04 16.24
N PRO A 568 -16.57 10.95 15.90
CA PRO A 568 -16.48 11.68 14.64
C PRO A 568 -15.14 12.41 14.56
N GLY A 569 -14.58 12.43 13.36
CA GLY A 569 -13.32 13.12 13.11
C GLY A 569 -13.48 14.65 13.30
N PRO A 570 -12.38 15.39 13.56
CA PRO A 570 -12.42 16.85 13.64
C PRO A 570 -12.64 17.44 12.24
N GLU A 571 -13.86 17.30 11.71
CA GLU A 571 -14.25 17.92 10.43
C GLU A 571 -14.26 19.46 10.49
N SER A 572 -14.24 20.03 11.71
CA SER A 572 -14.40 21.46 11.92
C SER A 572 -13.11 22.29 11.91
N GLU A 573 -11.91 21.67 11.92
CA GLU A 573 -10.64 22.40 12.09
C GLU A 573 -9.64 22.28 10.92
N GLY A 574 -10.03 21.73 9.77
CA GLY A 574 -9.20 21.75 8.55
C GLY A 574 -7.99 20.78 8.52
N ARG A 575 -7.68 20.13 9.63
CA ARG A 575 -6.63 19.10 9.73
C ARG A 575 -7.27 17.78 10.16
N GLY A 576 -7.62 16.93 9.21
CA GLY A 576 -8.29 15.64 9.46
C GLY A 576 -7.41 14.59 10.13
N LEU A 577 -6.36 14.95 10.87
CA LEU A 577 -5.50 14.02 11.60
C LEU A 577 -5.81 14.02 13.09
N ARG A 578 -5.76 12.83 13.70
CA ARG A 578 -5.79 12.64 15.15
C ARG A 578 -4.90 11.47 15.54
N LEU A 579 -4.34 11.54 16.75
CA LEU A 579 -3.47 10.50 17.31
C LEU A 579 -4.11 9.92 18.58
N THR A 580 -4.33 8.62 18.59
CA THR A 580 -4.67 7.88 19.81
C THR A 580 -3.46 7.08 20.25
N GLU A 581 -2.99 7.31 21.47
CA GLU A 581 -1.87 6.62 22.09
C GLU A 581 -2.40 5.44 22.92
N ALA A 582 -2.26 4.23 22.41
CA ALA A 582 -2.61 3.00 23.12
C ALA A 582 -1.42 2.61 24.03
N ARG A 583 -1.50 2.96 25.31
CA ARG A 583 -0.44 2.69 26.29
C ARG A 583 -0.50 1.25 26.75
N VAL A 584 0.58 0.52 26.49
CA VAL A 584 0.71 -0.90 26.86
C VAL A 584 2.05 -1.10 27.57
N GLU A 585 2.01 -1.76 28.73
CA GLU A 585 3.24 -2.15 29.41
C GLU A 585 3.82 -3.39 28.69
N ARG A 586 5.09 -3.33 28.29
CA ARG A 586 5.71 -4.28 27.36
C ARG A 586 5.84 -5.70 27.92
N GLU A 587 6.29 -5.85 29.16
CA GLU A 587 6.47 -7.16 29.77
C GLU A 587 5.12 -7.83 30.06
N TYR A 588 4.17 -7.06 30.56
CA TYR A 588 2.79 -7.50 30.76
C TYR A 588 2.14 -7.93 29.41
N ASN A 589 2.34 -7.13 28.37
CA ASN A 589 1.88 -7.49 27.01
C ASN A 589 2.41 -8.85 26.57
N TRP A 590 3.71 -9.09 26.77
CA TRP A 590 4.32 -10.37 26.42
C TRP A 590 3.70 -11.54 27.19
N GLN A 591 3.49 -11.39 28.50
CA GLN A 591 2.85 -12.40 29.35
C GLN A 591 1.41 -12.70 28.88
N GLN A 592 0.60 -11.66 28.64
CA GLN A 592 -0.78 -11.82 28.21
C GLN A 592 -0.89 -12.46 26.82
N ARG A 593 -0.03 -12.04 25.90
CA ARG A 593 0.05 -12.65 24.58
C ARG A 593 0.40 -14.13 24.65
N THR A 594 1.37 -14.50 25.48
CA THR A 594 1.79 -15.89 25.64
C THR A 594 0.66 -16.74 26.25
N ALA A 595 0.01 -16.25 27.29
CA ALA A 595 -1.12 -16.94 27.93
C ALA A 595 -2.28 -17.15 26.95
N ALA A 596 -2.65 -16.13 26.16
CA ALA A 596 -3.68 -16.24 25.14
C ALA A 596 -3.35 -17.29 24.07
N ILE A 597 -2.10 -17.33 23.62
CA ILE A 597 -1.62 -18.32 22.64
C ILE A 597 -1.72 -19.74 23.22
N GLU A 598 -1.28 -19.96 24.45
CA GLU A 598 -1.35 -21.30 25.07
C GLU A 598 -2.80 -21.76 25.26
N SER A 599 -3.70 -20.86 25.69
CA SER A 599 -5.13 -21.16 25.78
C SER A 599 -5.72 -21.58 24.44
N ALA A 600 -5.35 -20.88 23.36
CA ALA A 600 -5.79 -21.23 22.02
C ALA A 600 -5.28 -22.59 21.54
N LYS A 601 -4.01 -22.91 21.81
CA LYS A 601 -3.39 -24.21 21.50
C LYS A 601 -4.10 -25.37 22.19
N GLU A 602 -4.36 -25.22 23.49
CA GLU A 602 -5.07 -26.22 24.26
C GLU A 602 -6.50 -26.45 23.79
N ALA A 603 -7.22 -25.37 23.48
CA ALA A 603 -8.56 -25.47 22.94
C ALA A 603 -8.57 -26.14 21.54
N ALA A 604 -7.64 -25.79 20.67
CA ALA A 604 -7.50 -26.41 19.37
C ALA A 604 -7.22 -27.93 19.43
N ARG A 605 -6.40 -28.37 20.40
CA ARG A 605 -6.10 -29.80 20.63
C ARG A 605 -7.31 -30.65 20.99
N ARG A 606 -8.33 -30.08 21.62
CA ARG A 606 -9.55 -30.80 21.98
C ARG A 606 -10.46 -31.12 20.79
N GLU A 607 -10.18 -30.55 19.64
CA GLU A 607 -10.99 -30.68 18.42
C GLU A 607 -10.37 -31.65 17.38
N ILE A 608 -9.20 -32.24 17.69
CA ILE A 608 -8.51 -33.22 16.83
C ILE A 608 -8.54 -34.67 17.48
#